data_088d4be775b89e7f6a57a311e57d502a
#
_entry.id   088d4be775b89e7f6a57a311e57d502a
#
_cell.length_a   1.000
_cell.length_b   1.000
_cell.length_c   1.000
_cell.angle_alpha   90.00
_cell.angle_beta   90.00
_cell.angle_gamma   90.00
#
_symmetry.space_group_name_H-M   'P 1'
#
loop_
_entity.id
_entity.type
_entity.pdbx_description
1 polymer ?
#
loop_
_entity_poly.entity_id
_entity_poly.type
_entity_poly.pdbx_seq_one_letter_code
_entity_poly.pdbx_strand_id
1 'polypeptide(L)'
;VLTHLILNGMIKVKGQLGELAKCLEDDEMRVSDLAKLFFSELAMKENAVYNHLPDIISHLSTGEHAVDETTFMNTMRFIFTFIDKERQTENVIEKLCQRFRLTTEERSWRDIAYCLSLLPYRSERSIKKLVDALPFYQDKLYVPEVHQRFTEILTKMHQGKVSAAAKAGDTDLREFEDALHHAAAQGTQDHAMEDATHAQAAKLEKRQAPQTRHRTRRARQTRSAHP
;
A
#
# COMPACT_ATOMS: atom_id res chain seq x y z
N VAL A 1 -17.72 2.66 -25.68
CA VAL A 1 -16.73 2.97 -26.74
C VAL A 1 -15.33 2.65 -26.28
N LEU A 2 -14.83 3.25 -25.17
CA LEU A 2 -13.46 3.03 -24.66
C LEU A 2 -13.15 1.55 -24.39
N THR A 3 -14.06 0.84 -23.71
CA THR A 3 -13.99 -0.61 -23.45
C THR A 3 -13.72 -1.40 -24.72
N HIS A 4 -14.49 -1.14 -25.77
CA HIS A 4 -14.37 -1.84 -27.04
C HIS A 4 -13.04 -1.57 -27.75
N LEU A 5 -12.56 -0.33 -27.70
CA LEU A 5 -11.28 0.07 -28.28
C LEU A 5 -10.08 -0.59 -27.55
N ILE A 6 -10.16 -0.68 -26.22
CA ILE A 6 -9.12 -1.37 -25.42
C ILE A 6 -9.13 -2.87 -25.67
N LEU A 7 -10.31 -3.49 -25.66
CA LEU A 7 -10.44 -4.93 -25.89
C LEU A 7 -9.97 -5.34 -27.29
N ASN A 8 -10.08 -4.46 -28.30
CA ASN A 8 -9.58 -4.71 -29.63
C ASN A 8 -8.11 -4.28 -29.86
N GLY A 9 -7.42 -3.81 -28.82
CA GLY A 9 -6.02 -3.41 -28.90
C GLY A 9 -5.77 -2.12 -29.66
N MET A 10 -6.82 -1.32 -29.94
CA MET A 10 -6.73 -0.07 -30.69
C MET A 10 -6.14 1.08 -29.86
N ILE A 11 -6.22 0.99 -28.54
CA ILE A 11 -5.70 2.02 -27.63
C ILE A 11 -4.75 1.35 -26.63
N LYS A 12 -3.61 2.02 -26.36
CA LYS A 12 -2.69 1.60 -25.28
C LYS A 12 -3.34 1.85 -23.92
N VAL A 13 -3.38 0.82 -23.10
CA VAL A 13 -4.14 0.74 -21.84
C VAL A 13 -3.47 1.50 -20.70
N LYS A 14 -2.24 1.96 -20.86
CA LYS A 14 -1.43 2.55 -19.78
C LYS A 14 -2.10 3.80 -19.17
N GLY A 15 -2.41 3.75 -17.89
CA GLY A 15 -3.06 4.82 -17.12
C GLY A 15 -4.59 4.81 -17.15
N GLN A 16 -5.22 4.21 -18.17
CA GLN A 16 -6.68 4.22 -18.29
C GLN A 16 -7.37 3.13 -17.44
N LEU A 17 -6.65 2.03 -17.14
CA LEU A 17 -7.20 0.97 -16.31
C LEU A 17 -7.43 1.40 -14.86
N GLY A 18 -6.65 2.33 -14.35
CA GLY A 18 -6.88 2.92 -13.04
C GLY A 18 -8.21 3.67 -12.98
N GLU A 19 -8.50 4.50 -14.00
CA GLU A 19 -9.78 5.20 -14.10
C GLU A 19 -10.96 4.25 -14.29
N LEU A 20 -10.81 3.21 -15.12
CA LEU A 20 -11.84 2.18 -15.27
C LEU A 20 -12.05 1.35 -14.00
N ALA A 21 -11.00 1.16 -13.21
CA ALA A 21 -11.10 0.47 -11.93
C ALA A 21 -11.93 1.25 -10.90
N LYS A 22 -11.90 2.59 -10.92
CA LYS A 22 -12.81 3.41 -10.09
C LYS A 22 -14.28 3.15 -10.41
N CYS A 23 -14.60 2.91 -11.66
CA CYS A 23 -15.97 2.62 -12.09
C CYS A 23 -16.52 1.30 -11.52
N LEU A 24 -15.69 0.43 -10.94
CA LEU A 24 -16.16 -0.80 -10.28
C LEU A 24 -17.02 -0.52 -9.04
N GLU A 25 -16.78 0.60 -8.37
CA GLU A 25 -17.50 1.06 -7.18
C GLU A 25 -18.32 2.34 -7.48
N ASP A 26 -18.73 2.54 -8.73
CA ASP A 26 -19.59 3.66 -9.15
C ASP A 26 -21.00 3.52 -8.56
N ASP A 27 -21.59 4.64 -8.12
CA ASP A 27 -22.93 4.69 -7.56
C ASP A 27 -23.99 4.25 -8.56
N GLU A 28 -23.75 4.48 -9.86
CA GLU A 28 -24.62 4.00 -10.93
C GLU A 28 -24.34 2.53 -11.25
N MET A 29 -25.26 1.65 -10.88
CA MET A 29 -25.13 0.20 -11.04
C MET A 29 -24.77 -0.19 -12.50
N ARG A 30 -25.29 0.51 -13.50
CA ARG A 30 -24.99 0.23 -14.92
C ARG A 30 -23.52 0.48 -15.25
N VAL A 31 -22.91 1.52 -14.66
CA VAL A 31 -21.49 1.83 -14.84
C VAL A 31 -20.64 0.77 -14.16
N SER A 32 -20.96 0.42 -12.92
CA SER A 32 -20.29 -0.63 -12.17
C SER A 32 -20.34 -1.99 -12.87
N ASP A 33 -21.52 -2.40 -13.34
CA ASP A 33 -21.68 -3.67 -14.06
C ASP A 33 -20.92 -3.71 -15.40
N LEU A 34 -20.88 -2.58 -16.12
CA LEU A 34 -20.10 -2.46 -17.34
C LEU A 34 -18.60 -2.54 -17.07
N ALA A 35 -18.13 -1.95 -15.97
CA ALA A 35 -16.74 -2.04 -15.54
C ALA A 35 -16.37 -3.48 -15.14
N LYS A 36 -17.24 -4.19 -14.41
CA LYS A 36 -17.05 -5.61 -14.06
C LYS A 36 -16.98 -6.48 -15.31
N LEU A 37 -17.89 -6.27 -16.28
CA LEU A 37 -17.85 -6.97 -17.55
C LEU A 37 -16.55 -6.71 -18.30
N PHE A 38 -16.10 -5.45 -18.35
CA PHE A 38 -14.85 -5.08 -18.99
C PHE A 38 -13.64 -5.80 -18.40
N PHE A 39 -13.49 -5.82 -17.07
CA PHE A 39 -12.38 -6.53 -16.43
C PHE A 39 -12.46 -8.06 -16.61
N SER A 40 -13.67 -8.63 -16.64
CA SER A 40 -13.87 -10.04 -16.93
C SER A 40 -13.42 -10.40 -18.36
N GLU A 41 -13.79 -9.59 -19.34
CA GLU A 41 -13.35 -9.77 -20.74
C GLU A 41 -11.84 -9.53 -20.89
N LEU A 42 -11.28 -8.55 -20.17
CA LEU A 42 -9.86 -8.28 -20.17
C LEU A 42 -9.06 -9.44 -19.55
N ALA A 43 -9.60 -10.09 -18.52
CA ALA A 43 -8.98 -11.23 -17.86
C ALA A 43 -8.91 -12.49 -18.76
N MET A 44 -9.82 -12.62 -19.74
CA MET A 44 -9.75 -13.66 -20.74
C MET A 44 -8.60 -13.48 -21.74
N LYS A 45 -8.06 -12.24 -21.84
CA LYS A 45 -6.87 -11.96 -22.65
C LYS A 45 -5.62 -12.21 -21.80
N GLU A 46 -4.71 -12.99 -22.33
CA GLU A 46 -3.48 -13.45 -21.68
C GLU A 46 -2.81 -12.41 -20.79
N ASN A 47 -2.86 -12.64 -19.48
CA ASN A 47 -2.16 -11.82 -18.46
C ASN A 47 -2.44 -10.29 -18.53
N ALA A 48 -3.46 -9.84 -19.24
CA ALA A 48 -3.69 -8.40 -19.43
C ALA A 48 -3.96 -7.68 -18.09
N VAL A 49 -4.83 -8.22 -17.25
CA VAL A 49 -5.08 -7.67 -15.90
C VAL A 49 -3.82 -7.74 -15.05
N TYR A 50 -3.18 -8.90 -15.01
CA TYR A 50 -1.97 -9.15 -14.24
C TYR A 50 -0.82 -8.17 -14.59
N ASN A 51 -0.60 -7.88 -15.87
CA ASN A 51 0.49 -7.01 -16.31
C ASN A 51 0.32 -5.55 -15.85
N HIS A 52 -0.93 -5.11 -15.71
CA HIS A 52 -1.26 -3.73 -15.32
C HIS A 52 -1.62 -3.56 -13.85
N LEU A 53 -1.68 -4.66 -13.09
CA LEU A 53 -2.06 -4.64 -11.68
C LEU A 53 -1.22 -3.65 -10.83
N PRO A 54 0.11 -3.60 -10.94
CA PRO A 54 0.91 -2.65 -10.18
C PRO A 54 0.60 -1.18 -10.50
N ASP A 55 0.24 -0.87 -11.74
CA ASP A 55 -0.10 0.50 -12.15
C ASP A 55 -1.49 0.89 -11.64
N ILE A 56 -2.45 -0.04 -11.66
CA ILE A 56 -3.78 0.16 -11.08
C ILE A 56 -3.67 0.44 -9.58
N ILE A 57 -2.91 -0.36 -8.84
CA ILE A 57 -2.69 -0.17 -7.40
C ILE A 57 -2.12 1.22 -7.13
N SER A 58 -1.05 1.62 -7.81
CA SER A 58 -0.45 2.94 -7.61
C SER A 58 -1.40 4.09 -7.94
N HIS A 59 -2.18 3.95 -9.00
CA HIS A 59 -3.13 4.97 -9.42
C HIS A 59 -4.24 5.20 -8.40
N LEU A 60 -4.69 4.13 -7.73
CA LEU A 60 -5.78 4.20 -6.76
C LEU A 60 -5.31 4.50 -5.33
N SER A 61 -4.03 4.24 -5.01
CA SER A 61 -3.47 4.44 -3.66
C SER A 61 -3.04 5.88 -3.40
N THR A 62 -2.46 6.56 -4.39
CA THR A 62 -1.76 7.83 -4.18
C THR A 62 -2.02 8.85 -5.27
N GLY A 63 -1.77 10.14 -4.95
CA GLY A 63 -1.92 11.25 -5.87
C GLY A 63 -3.36 11.74 -6.04
N GLU A 64 -3.59 12.55 -7.06
CA GLU A 64 -4.89 13.19 -7.34
C GLU A 64 -6.01 12.19 -7.67
N HIS A 65 -5.63 10.99 -8.08
CA HIS A 65 -6.57 9.95 -8.50
C HIS A 65 -6.85 8.92 -7.40
N ALA A 66 -6.23 9.07 -6.22
CA ALA A 66 -6.45 8.18 -5.11
C ALA A 66 -7.92 8.12 -4.69
N VAL A 67 -8.40 6.92 -4.41
CA VAL A 67 -9.75 6.69 -3.88
C VAL A 67 -9.68 6.47 -2.37
N ASP A 68 -10.83 6.52 -1.70
CA ASP A 68 -10.89 6.14 -0.29
C ASP A 68 -10.52 4.67 -0.07
N GLU A 69 -10.20 4.32 1.17
CA GLU A 69 -9.70 2.98 1.51
C GLU A 69 -10.72 1.88 1.26
N THR A 70 -12.00 2.15 1.51
CA THR A 70 -13.08 1.18 1.31
C THR A 70 -13.27 0.87 -0.18
N THR A 71 -13.33 1.90 -1.00
CA THR A 71 -13.41 1.79 -2.46
C THR A 71 -12.19 1.06 -3.02
N PHE A 72 -10.98 1.38 -2.53
CA PHE A 72 -9.77 0.66 -2.91
C PHE A 72 -9.86 -0.83 -2.59
N MET A 73 -10.24 -1.16 -1.35
CA MET A 73 -10.32 -2.55 -0.90
C MET A 73 -11.34 -3.37 -1.71
N ASN A 74 -12.51 -2.82 -1.98
CA ASN A 74 -13.55 -3.48 -2.78
C ASN A 74 -13.10 -3.70 -4.22
N THR A 75 -12.55 -2.66 -4.83
CA THR A 75 -11.99 -2.71 -6.19
C THR A 75 -10.91 -3.78 -6.31
N MET A 76 -9.94 -3.80 -5.38
CA MET A 76 -8.86 -4.78 -5.39
C MET A 76 -9.38 -6.21 -5.16
N ARG A 77 -10.32 -6.39 -4.24
CA ARG A 77 -10.95 -7.70 -3.99
C ARG A 77 -11.54 -8.29 -5.26
N PHE A 78 -12.21 -7.46 -6.06
CA PHE A 78 -12.76 -7.91 -7.34
C PHE A 78 -11.65 -8.23 -8.36
N ILE A 79 -10.67 -7.34 -8.55
CA ILE A 79 -9.59 -7.51 -9.54
C ILE A 79 -8.74 -8.75 -9.22
N PHE A 80 -8.45 -9.00 -7.93
CA PHE A 80 -7.65 -10.16 -7.52
C PHE A 80 -8.34 -11.51 -7.73
N THR A 81 -9.65 -11.55 -7.98
CA THR A 81 -10.33 -12.80 -8.38
C THR A 81 -9.80 -13.36 -9.71
N PHE A 82 -9.18 -12.53 -10.53
CA PHE A 82 -8.57 -12.93 -11.81
C PHE A 82 -7.12 -13.43 -11.68
N ILE A 83 -6.54 -13.38 -10.47
CA ILE A 83 -5.16 -13.84 -10.18
C ILE A 83 -5.24 -15.22 -9.50
N ASP A 84 -5.40 -16.26 -10.29
CA ASP A 84 -5.57 -17.63 -9.79
C ASP A 84 -4.41 -18.57 -10.14
N LYS A 85 -3.61 -18.22 -11.17
CA LYS A 85 -2.48 -19.03 -11.62
C LYS A 85 -1.29 -18.85 -10.69
N GLU A 86 -0.69 -19.95 -10.28
CA GLU A 86 0.44 -19.98 -9.36
C GLU A 86 1.60 -19.07 -9.80
N ARG A 87 2.00 -19.16 -11.08
CA ARG A 87 3.07 -18.31 -11.64
C ARG A 87 2.73 -16.82 -11.63
N GLN A 88 1.46 -16.48 -11.80
CA GLN A 88 1.01 -15.08 -11.67
C GLN A 88 1.14 -14.60 -10.22
N THR A 89 0.68 -15.43 -9.27
CA THR A 89 0.80 -15.16 -7.83
C THR A 89 2.25 -14.91 -7.43
N GLU A 90 3.17 -15.80 -7.79
CA GLU A 90 4.62 -15.65 -7.51
C GLU A 90 5.19 -14.32 -8.03
N ASN A 91 4.84 -13.96 -9.26
CA ASN A 91 5.33 -12.72 -9.85
C ASN A 91 4.67 -11.46 -9.26
N VAL A 92 3.39 -11.53 -8.87
CA VAL A 92 2.70 -10.42 -8.18
C VAL A 92 3.32 -10.18 -6.82
N ILE A 93 3.61 -11.24 -6.04
CA ILE A 93 4.31 -11.12 -4.75
C ILE A 93 5.62 -10.35 -4.94
N GLU A 94 6.45 -10.77 -5.88
CA GLU A 94 7.74 -10.13 -6.14
C GLU A 94 7.59 -8.64 -6.49
N LYS A 95 6.70 -8.33 -7.44
CA LYS A 95 6.45 -6.94 -7.88
C LYS A 95 5.89 -6.05 -6.76
N LEU A 96 4.97 -6.58 -5.94
CA LEU A 96 4.38 -5.82 -4.85
C LEU A 96 5.36 -5.61 -3.70
N CYS A 97 6.14 -6.64 -3.34
CA CYS A 97 7.17 -6.50 -2.31
C CYS A 97 8.24 -5.47 -2.71
N GLN A 98 8.67 -5.45 -3.98
CA GLN A 98 9.61 -4.43 -4.46
C GLN A 98 9.04 -3.01 -4.33
N ARG A 99 7.73 -2.82 -4.40
CA ARG A 99 7.10 -1.50 -4.26
C ARG A 99 7.20 -0.91 -2.86
N PHE A 100 7.32 -1.72 -1.80
CA PHE A 100 7.58 -1.20 -0.46
C PHE A 100 8.85 -0.34 -0.40
N ARG A 101 9.85 -0.61 -1.22
CA ARG A 101 11.07 0.20 -1.30
C ARG A 101 10.91 1.50 -2.06
N LEU A 102 9.92 1.56 -2.97
CA LEU A 102 9.73 2.68 -3.89
C LEU A 102 8.75 3.72 -3.34
N THR A 103 8.03 3.40 -2.28
CA THR A 103 7.01 4.28 -1.68
C THR A 103 7.41 4.69 -0.27
N THR A 104 7.14 5.95 0.06
CA THR A 104 7.37 6.51 1.39
C THR A 104 6.06 6.80 2.14
N GLU A 105 4.94 6.67 1.47
CA GLU A 105 3.62 6.95 2.03
C GLU A 105 3.05 5.72 2.74
N GLU A 106 2.68 5.87 4.00
CA GLU A 106 2.09 4.82 4.83
C GLU A 106 0.82 4.22 4.20
N ARG A 107 -0.01 5.06 3.57
CA ARG A 107 -1.19 4.60 2.82
C ARG A 107 -0.81 3.55 1.78
N SER A 108 0.24 3.81 0.99
CA SER A 108 0.71 2.86 -0.02
C SER A 108 1.18 1.54 0.59
N TRP A 109 1.83 1.58 1.76
CA TRP A 109 2.26 0.34 2.44
C TRP A 109 1.07 -0.50 2.89
N ARG A 110 0.03 0.13 3.46
CA ARG A 110 -1.21 -0.55 3.86
C ARG A 110 -1.93 -1.16 2.65
N ASP A 111 -2.04 -0.42 1.56
CA ASP A 111 -2.68 -0.85 0.33
C ASP A 111 -1.92 -2.01 -0.34
N ILE A 112 -0.57 -1.98 -0.38
CA ILE A 112 0.26 -3.07 -0.88
C ILE A 112 0.10 -4.31 0.01
N ALA A 113 0.16 -4.17 1.34
CA ALA A 113 -0.01 -5.27 2.28
C ALA A 113 -1.39 -5.91 2.15
N TYR A 114 -2.45 -5.10 1.98
CA TYR A 114 -3.79 -5.59 1.68
C TYR A 114 -3.83 -6.41 0.38
N CYS A 115 -3.24 -5.89 -0.71
CA CYS A 115 -3.17 -6.61 -1.98
C CYS A 115 -2.43 -7.95 -1.84
N LEU A 116 -1.32 -7.98 -1.10
CA LEU A 116 -0.62 -9.25 -0.80
C LEU A 116 -1.51 -10.22 -0.03
N SER A 117 -2.33 -9.73 0.91
CA SER A 117 -3.23 -10.59 1.69
C SER A 117 -4.37 -11.22 0.87
N LEU A 118 -4.69 -10.68 -0.32
CA LEU A 118 -5.70 -11.24 -1.24
C LEU A 118 -5.18 -12.44 -2.04
N LEU A 119 -3.86 -12.62 -2.15
CA LEU A 119 -3.28 -13.66 -2.97
C LEU A 119 -3.48 -15.07 -2.38
N PRO A 120 -3.61 -16.10 -3.24
CA PRO A 120 -3.68 -17.49 -2.82
C PRO A 120 -2.27 -18.06 -2.64
N TYR A 121 -1.83 -18.25 -1.40
CA TYR A 121 -0.52 -18.86 -1.06
C TYR A 121 -0.63 -20.39 -1.06
N ARG A 122 -0.72 -21.00 -2.25
CA ARG A 122 -0.91 -22.46 -2.42
C ARG A 122 0.38 -23.22 -2.59
N SER A 123 1.45 -22.57 -3.09
CA SER A 123 2.72 -23.20 -3.38
C SER A 123 3.81 -22.78 -2.40
N GLU A 124 4.74 -23.67 -2.15
CA GLU A 124 5.95 -23.40 -1.38
C GLU A 124 6.77 -22.26 -2.00
N ARG A 125 6.78 -22.16 -3.33
CA ARG A 125 7.47 -21.08 -4.05
C ARG A 125 6.87 -19.70 -3.76
N SER A 126 5.55 -19.61 -3.69
CA SER A 126 4.89 -18.33 -3.36
C SER A 126 5.21 -17.90 -1.93
N ILE A 127 5.26 -18.85 -1.00
CA ILE A 127 5.65 -18.62 0.39
C ILE A 127 7.10 -18.17 0.44
N LYS A 128 8.01 -18.91 -0.20
CA LYS A 128 9.45 -18.59 -0.22
C LYS A 128 9.72 -17.21 -0.80
N LYS A 129 9.05 -16.81 -1.89
CA LYS A 129 9.19 -15.46 -2.46
C LYS A 129 8.79 -14.36 -1.47
N LEU A 130 7.76 -14.58 -0.66
CA LEU A 130 7.38 -13.62 0.37
C LEU A 130 8.42 -13.54 1.48
N VAL A 131 8.95 -14.69 1.94
CA VAL A 131 10.00 -14.78 2.95
C VAL A 131 11.28 -14.10 2.46
N ASP A 132 11.74 -14.42 1.26
CA ASP A 132 12.94 -13.84 0.64
C ASP A 132 12.82 -12.32 0.45
N ALA A 133 11.59 -11.79 0.34
CA ALA A 133 11.31 -10.38 0.21
C ALA A 133 11.21 -9.62 1.55
N LEU A 134 11.36 -10.28 2.70
CA LEU A 134 11.29 -9.64 4.03
C LEU A 134 12.11 -8.35 4.14
N PRO A 135 13.35 -8.25 3.62
CA PRO A 135 14.14 -7.03 3.69
C PRO A 135 13.50 -5.80 3.01
N PHE A 136 12.48 -5.98 2.18
CA PHE A 136 11.81 -4.88 1.48
C PHE A 136 10.69 -4.22 2.29
N TYR A 137 10.15 -4.93 3.29
CA TYR A 137 9.01 -4.48 4.07
C TYR A 137 9.19 -4.59 5.59
N GLN A 138 10.29 -5.20 6.07
CA GLN A 138 10.53 -5.38 7.50
C GLN A 138 10.49 -4.07 8.30
N ASP A 139 11.01 -3.00 7.72
CA ASP A 139 11.04 -1.64 8.31
C ASP A 139 9.67 -0.93 8.29
N LYS A 140 8.64 -1.52 7.70
CA LYS A 140 7.26 -1.00 7.66
C LYS A 140 6.31 -1.81 8.56
N LEU A 141 6.81 -2.90 9.15
CA LEU A 141 6.00 -3.77 10.02
C LEU A 141 5.61 -3.12 11.35
N TYR A 142 6.19 -1.96 11.70
CA TYR A 142 5.76 -1.17 12.85
C TYR A 142 4.36 -0.55 12.65
N VAL A 143 3.90 -0.43 11.40
CA VAL A 143 2.53 0.01 11.08
C VAL A 143 1.57 -1.13 11.39
N PRO A 144 0.61 -0.95 12.33
CA PRO A 144 -0.25 -2.03 12.82
C PRO A 144 -1.05 -2.72 11.72
N GLU A 145 -1.58 -1.96 10.77
CA GLU A 145 -2.37 -2.49 9.67
C GLU A 145 -1.53 -3.33 8.71
N VAL A 146 -0.27 -2.92 8.46
CA VAL A 146 0.66 -3.69 7.64
C VAL A 146 0.97 -5.02 8.34
N HIS A 147 1.34 -4.98 9.61
CA HIS A 147 1.62 -6.18 10.41
C HIS A 147 0.43 -7.13 10.45
N GLN A 148 -0.79 -6.59 10.66
CA GLN A 148 -2.01 -7.38 10.65
C GLN A 148 -2.21 -8.15 9.34
N ARG A 149 -1.97 -7.51 8.18
CA ARG A 149 -2.11 -8.17 6.88
C ARG A 149 -1.10 -9.31 6.70
N PHE A 150 0.12 -9.15 7.17
CA PHE A 150 1.11 -10.24 7.13
C PHE A 150 0.73 -11.39 8.09
N THR A 151 0.15 -11.11 9.24
CA THR A 151 -0.41 -12.12 10.15
C THR A 151 -1.57 -12.88 9.51
N GLU A 152 -2.46 -12.19 8.78
CA GLU A 152 -3.52 -12.82 8.00
C GLU A 152 -2.96 -13.76 6.91
N ILE A 153 -1.88 -13.36 6.23
CA ILE A 153 -1.19 -14.19 5.25
C ILE A 153 -0.63 -15.45 5.91
N LEU A 154 0.07 -15.31 7.04
CA LEU A 154 0.58 -16.45 7.82
C LEU A 154 -0.53 -17.43 8.19
N THR A 155 -1.66 -16.92 8.69
CA THR A 155 -2.83 -17.75 9.04
C THR A 155 -3.33 -18.55 7.83
N LYS A 156 -3.41 -17.93 6.64
CA LYS A 156 -3.79 -18.62 5.41
C LYS A 156 -2.78 -19.69 5.00
N MET A 157 -1.48 -19.41 5.16
CA MET A 157 -0.42 -20.36 4.87
C MET A 157 -0.49 -21.59 5.79
N HIS A 158 -0.73 -21.39 7.09
CA HIS A 158 -0.92 -22.49 8.03
C HIS A 158 -2.14 -23.33 7.70
N GLN A 159 -3.28 -22.70 7.38
CA GLN A 159 -4.49 -23.41 6.97
C GLN A 159 -4.31 -24.21 5.68
N GLY A 160 -3.59 -23.68 4.69
CA GLY A 160 -3.30 -24.36 3.44
C GLY A 160 -2.41 -25.61 3.59
N LYS A 161 -1.52 -25.63 4.59
CA LYS A 161 -0.60 -26.76 4.85
C LYS A 161 -1.25 -27.94 5.58
N VAL A 162 -2.32 -27.75 6.31
CA VAL A 162 -3.06 -28.83 6.97
C VAL A 162 -3.58 -29.84 5.96
N SER A 163 -3.72 -29.44 4.68
CA SER A 163 -4.17 -30.29 3.56
C SER A 163 -3.06 -31.05 2.82
N ALA A 164 -1.78 -30.70 3.01
CA ALA A 164 -0.68 -31.33 2.28
C ALA A 164 0.41 -31.79 3.26
N ALA A 165 0.76 -33.06 3.23
CA ALA A 165 1.79 -33.73 4.04
C ALA A 165 3.15 -32.98 4.01
N ALA A 166 3.34 -31.97 4.87
CA ALA A 166 4.55 -31.16 4.86
C ALA A 166 5.10 -30.91 6.25
N LYS A 167 5.94 -31.84 6.74
CA LYS A 167 6.76 -31.62 7.95
C LYS A 167 7.99 -30.72 7.72
N ALA A 168 8.44 -30.55 6.47
CA ALA A 168 9.64 -29.76 6.16
C ALA A 168 9.38 -28.23 6.08
N GLY A 169 8.18 -27.80 5.75
CA GLY A 169 7.87 -26.38 5.63
C GLY A 169 7.36 -25.71 6.90
N ASP A 170 7.22 -26.42 8.01
CA ASP A 170 6.72 -25.85 9.26
C ASP A 170 7.80 -25.05 10.00
N THR A 171 9.07 -25.45 9.83
CA THR A 171 10.22 -24.73 10.41
C THR A 171 10.40 -23.37 9.75
N ASP A 172 10.41 -23.32 8.41
CA ASP A 172 10.58 -22.07 7.65
C ASP A 172 9.46 -21.06 7.94
N LEU A 173 8.23 -21.54 8.15
CA LEU A 173 7.11 -20.66 8.50
C LEU A 173 7.21 -20.11 9.92
N ARG A 174 7.67 -20.91 10.88
CA ARG A 174 7.89 -20.44 12.26
C ARG A 174 9.02 -19.43 12.31
N GLU A 175 10.12 -19.69 11.60
CA GLU A 175 11.23 -18.74 11.49
C GLU A 175 10.75 -17.42 10.85
N PHE A 176 9.88 -17.49 9.85
CA PHE A 176 9.31 -16.31 9.24
C PHE A 176 8.36 -15.57 10.17
N GLU A 177 7.51 -16.27 10.93
CA GLU A 177 6.64 -15.70 11.95
C GLU A 177 7.44 -14.97 13.03
N ASP A 178 8.49 -15.61 13.55
CA ASP A 178 9.40 -15.01 14.53
C ASP A 178 10.10 -13.77 13.96
N ALA A 179 10.54 -13.83 12.70
CA ALA A 179 11.18 -12.70 12.02
C ALA A 179 10.20 -11.52 11.82
N LEU A 180 8.93 -11.77 11.48
CA LEU A 180 7.90 -10.75 11.37
C LEU A 180 7.63 -10.05 12.72
N HIS A 181 7.49 -10.84 13.79
CA HIS A 181 7.25 -10.28 15.12
C HIS A 181 8.45 -9.47 15.62
N HIS A 182 9.67 -9.98 15.38
CA HIS A 182 10.91 -9.29 15.76
C HIS A 182 11.05 -7.96 14.99
N ALA A 183 10.83 -7.98 13.67
CA ALA A 183 10.92 -6.78 12.83
C ALA A 183 9.87 -5.74 13.22
N ALA A 184 8.64 -6.14 13.55
CA ALA A 184 7.60 -5.23 14.02
C ALA A 184 8.00 -4.58 15.36
N ALA A 185 8.55 -5.34 16.29
CA ALA A 185 9.00 -4.84 17.58
C ALA A 185 10.18 -3.88 17.45
N GLN A 186 11.17 -4.21 16.62
CA GLN A 186 12.31 -3.33 16.31
C GLN A 186 11.86 -2.04 15.63
N GLY A 187 11.05 -2.12 14.58
CA GLY A 187 10.56 -0.94 13.87
C GLY A 187 9.79 0.01 14.78
N THR A 188 9.03 -0.50 15.74
CA THR A 188 8.34 0.32 16.73
C THR A 188 9.33 1.05 17.66
N GLN A 189 10.43 0.40 18.06
CA GLN A 189 11.45 1.02 18.90
C GLN A 189 12.25 2.09 18.14
N ASP A 190 12.65 1.79 16.90
CA ASP A 190 13.41 2.71 16.06
C ASP A 190 12.59 3.97 15.74
N HIS A 191 11.31 3.82 15.39
CA HIS A 191 10.40 4.93 15.13
C HIS A 191 10.17 5.79 16.38
N ALA A 192 9.98 5.18 17.53
CA ALA A 192 9.85 5.92 18.80
C ALA A 192 11.12 6.71 19.16
N MET A 193 12.29 6.19 18.81
CA MET A 193 13.57 6.87 19.02
C MET A 193 13.76 8.04 18.05
N GLU A 194 13.37 7.89 16.79
CA GLU A 194 13.36 8.97 15.80
C GLU A 194 12.40 10.09 16.20
N ASP A 195 11.19 9.78 16.61
CA ASP A 195 10.22 10.77 17.10
C ASP A 195 10.73 11.53 18.33
N ALA A 196 11.39 10.83 19.25
CA ALA A 196 11.98 11.46 20.43
C ALA A 196 13.13 12.42 20.05
N THR A 197 13.97 12.06 19.09
CA THR A 197 15.05 12.92 18.59
C THR A 197 14.53 14.14 17.85
N HIS A 198 13.52 13.98 16.99
CA HIS A 198 12.84 15.08 16.31
C HIS A 198 12.16 16.04 17.30
N ALA A 199 11.49 15.50 18.31
CA ALA A 199 10.88 16.32 19.37
C ALA A 199 11.91 17.11 20.20
N GLN A 200 13.08 16.53 20.44
CA GLN A 200 14.20 17.22 21.10
C GLN A 200 14.79 18.33 20.22
N ALA A 201 15.00 18.06 18.93
CA ALA A 201 15.50 19.04 17.96
C ALA A 201 14.55 20.24 17.85
N ALA A 202 13.25 20.00 17.71
CA ALA A 202 12.22 21.04 17.66
C ALA A 202 12.15 21.89 18.97
N LYS A 203 12.41 21.29 20.13
CA LYS A 203 12.50 22.02 21.40
C LYS A 203 13.75 22.91 21.48
N LEU A 204 14.87 22.46 20.91
CA LEU A 204 16.10 23.23 20.83
C LEU A 204 15.97 24.43 19.88
N GLU A 205 15.36 24.26 18.74
CA GLU A 205 15.07 25.32 17.77
C GLU A 205 14.16 26.40 18.38
N LYS A 206 13.09 25.99 19.09
CA LYS A 206 12.21 26.95 19.80
C LYS A 206 12.92 27.72 20.93
N ARG A 207 13.95 27.13 21.54
CA ARG A 207 14.77 27.83 22.56
C ARG A 207 15.78 28.83 21.97
N GLN A 208 16.22 28.58 20.74
CA GLN A 208 17.17 29.41 19.99
C GLN A 208 16.52 30.52 19.15
N ALA A 209 15.20 30.47 18.96
CA ALA A 209 14.46 31.51 18.26
C ALA A 209 14.62 32.86 19.03
N PRO A 210 15.17 33.91 18.40
CA PRO A 210 15.37 35.19 19.09
C PRO A 210 14.00 35.74 19.47
N GLN A 211 13.83 36.03 20.79
CA GLN A 211 12.69 36.76 21.27
C GLN A 211 12.75 38.16 20.67
N THR A 212 12.04 38.42 19.59
CA THR A 212 11.80 39.76 19.09
C THR A 212 10.99 40.52 20.13
N ARG A 213 11.72 41.23 21.01
CA ARG A 213 11.13 42.21 21.94
C ARG A 213 10.37 43.23 21.09
N HIS A 214 9.06 43.21 21.13
CA HIS A 214 8.20 44.28 20.69
C HIS A 214 8.53 45.52 21.54
N ARG A 215 9.43 46.34 21.02
CA ARG A 215 9.74 47.64 21.56
C ARG A 215 8.62 48.60 21.09
N THR A 216 7.56 48.69 21.89
CA THR A 216 6.51 49.67 21.70
C THR A 216 7.14 51.07 21.71
N ARG A 217 7.18 51.68 20.56
CA ARG A 217 7.62 53.06 20.37
C ARG A 217 6.50 53.97 20.87
N ARG A 218 6.62 54.40 22.13
CA ARG A 218 5.77 55.39 22.78
C ARG A 218 5.99 56.71 22.05
N ALA A 219 5.06 57.13 21.21
CA ALA A 219 5.07 58.44 20.55
C ALA A 219 4.99 59.54 21.62
N ARG A 220 6.01 60.35 21.67
CA ARG A 220 6.10 61.56 22.51
C ARG A 220 5.29 62.64 21.79
N GLN A 221 4.08 62.91 22.26
CA GLN A 221 3.36 64.13 21.93
C GLN A 221 4.09 65.31 22.62
N THR A 222 4.76 66.10 21.84
CA THR A 222 5.18 67.42 22.28
C THR A 222 4.11 68.43 21.87
N ARG A 223 3.48 69.01 22.89
CA ARG A 223 2.71 70.23 22.82
C ARG A 223 3.55 71.32 22.18
N SER A 224 3.00 72.05 21.24
CA SER A 224 3.36 73.42 20.97
C SER A 224 2.11 74.30 21.14
N ALA A 225 2.18 75.17 22.12
CA ALA A 225 1.21 76.24 22.33
C ALA A 225 1.87 77.55 21.91
N HIS A 226 1.19 78.30 21.12
CA HIS A 226 0.93 79.72 21.07
C HIS A 226 2.07 80.76 20.79
N PRO A 227 1.73 81.90 20.30
CA PRO A 227 0.47 82.64 20.22
C PRO A 227 0.00 82.84 18.76
#